data_db8d6bf9c965418259df02c5ac7d2378
#
_entry.id   db8d6bf9c965418259df02c5ac7d2378
#
_cell.length_a   1.000
_cell.length_b   1.000
_cell.length_c   1.000
_cell.angle_alpha   90.00
_cell.angle_beta   90.00
_cell.angle_gamma   90.00
#
_symmetry.space_group_name_H-M   'P 1'
#
loop_
_entity.id
_entity.type
_entity.pdbx_description
1 polymer ?
#
loop_
_entity_poly.entity_id
_entity_poly.type
_entity_poly.pdbx_seq_one_letter_code
_entity_poly.pdbx_strand_id
1 'polypeptide(L)'
;GCDAITKLKKLEVMGEYTFPEGYKPEIQVIVNPDEKTLKFIDNGIGMTADEVEKYITQIAFSGATQFLEKYKDKTTEDDMIGHFGLGFYSAFMVADEVQIDTLSYKEGAKPVHWASEGGTEYEMQEGNKTTVGTEITLYLNEDSLEFANEYRAREVLERYCSFMPVEIFLSKANAEPEYDTIDEDDVLDTDTVVEHITEEPKEGEEGEPKKKAKIVRRPVSISDTHPLWTKNPSECTKDDYIDFYRKVFMDYKEPLFWIHLNMDYPFNLKGILYFP
;
A
#
# COMPACT_ATOMS: atom_id res chain seq x y z
N GLY A 1 -4.98 -3.59 -5.25
CA GLY A 1 -3.50 -3.42 -5.22
C GLY A 1 -2.80 -4.58 -4.57
N CYS A 2 -3.07 -4.88 -3.29
CA CYS A 2 -2.34 -5.94 -2.56
C CYS A 2 -2.31 -7.27 -3.31
N ASP A 3 -3.46 -7.78 -3.75
CA ASP A 3 -3.53 -9.05 -4.50
C ASP A 3 -2.78 -8.99 -5.83
N ALA A 4 -2.81 -7.84 -6.51
CA ALA A 4 -2.07 -7.63 -7.76
C ALA A 4 -0.55 -7.74 -7.54
N ILE A 5 -0.06 -7.19 -6.45
CA ILE A 5 1.36 -7.27 -6.05
C ILE A 5 1.71 -8.69 -5.60
N THR A 6 0.84 -9.34 -4.81
CA THR A 6 1.05 -10.73 -4.39
C THR A 6 1.14 -11.68 -5.57
N LYS A 7 0.27 -11.51 -6.58
CA LYS A 7 0.32 -12.28 -7.83
C LYS A 7 1.64 -12.08 -8.57
N LEU A 8 2.11 -10.83 -8.70
CA LEU A 8 3.35 -10.53 -9.40
C LEU A 8 4.57 -11.13 -8.68
N LYS A 9 4.63 -11.03 -7.34
CA LYS A 9 5.67 -11.67 -6.53
C LYS A 9 5.70 -13.19 -6.73
N LYS A 10 4.54 -13.84 -6.83
CA LYS A 10 4.46 -15.27 -7.07
C LYS A 10 4.94 -15.67 -8.46
N LEU A 11 4.63 -14.88 -9.49
CA LEU A 11 5.15 -15.10 -10.83
C LEU A 11 6.68 -14.98 -10.88
N GLU A 12 7.26 -14.07 -10.13
CA GLU A 12 8.72 -13.94 -10.01
C GLU A 12 9.33 -15.18 -9.33
N VAL A 13 8.78 -15.61 -8.19
CA VAL A 13 9.24 -16.83 -7.50
C VAL A 13 9.14 -18.08 -8.39
N MET A 14 8.15 -18.13 -9.29
CA MET A 14 7.98 -19.22 -10.25
C MET A 14 8.88 -19.11 -11.49
N GLY A 15 9.61 -18.00 -11.65
CA GLY A 15 10.44 -17.73 -12.81
C GLY A 15 9.67 -17.32 -14.08
N GLU A 16 8.40 -16.94 -13.94
CA GLU A 16 7.56 -16.45 -15.04
C GLU A 16 7.66 -14.93 -15.24
N TYR A 17 8.30 -14.22 -14.32
CA TYR A 17 8.53 -12.79 -14.37
C TYR A 17 9.84 -12.44 -13.67
N THR A 18 10.49 -11.36 -14.10
CA THR A 18 11.68 -10.82 -13.43
C THR A 18 11.40 -9.36 -13.08
N PHE A 19 11.56 -9.00 -11.81
CA PHE A 19 11.40 -7.63 -11.38
C PHE A 19 12.41 -6.69 -12.04
N PRO A 20 12.01 -5.47 -12.39
CA PRO A 20 12.94 -4.42 -12.76
C PRO A 20 13.95 -4.15 -11.62
N GLU A 21 15.14 -3.66 -11.98
CA GLU A 21 16.11 -3.24 -10.98
C GLU A 21 15.52 -2.18 -10.04
N GLY A 22 15.72 -2.38 -8.74
CA GLY A 22 15.20 -1.47 -7.72
C GLY A 22 13.69 -1.59 -7.44
N TYR A 23 13.00 -2.60 -7.99
CA TYR A 23 11.59 -2.81 -7.70
C TYR A 23 11.32 -2.97 -6.22
N LYS A 24 10.40 -2.17 -5.71
CA LYS A 24 9.84 -2.30 -4.35
C LYS A 24 8.32 -2.39 -4.45
N PRO A 25 7.71 -3.44 -3.90
CA PRO A 25 6.25 -3.58 -3.92
C PRO A 25 5.62 -2.50 -3.04
N GLU A 26 4.79 -1.64 -3.63
CA GLU A 26 4.15 -0.55 -2.90
C GLU A 26 2.81 -0.16 -3.51
N ILE A 27 1.98 0.45 -2.69
CA ILE A 27 0.76 1.13 -3.10
C ILE A 27 0.89 2.60 -2.71
N GLN A 28 0.69 3.48 -3.67
CA GLN A 28 0.62 4.92 -3.43
C GLN A 28 -0.85 5.36 -3.44
N VAL A 29 -1.23 6.16 -2.46
CA VAL A 29 -2.53 6.82 -2.39
C VAL A 29 -2.30 8.32 -2.48
N ILE A 30 -2.91 8.95 -3.48
CA ILE A 30 -2.74 10.38 -3.74
C ILE A 30 -4.09 11.07 -3.59
N VAL A 31 -4.16 12.02 -2.67
CA VAL A 31 -5.33 12.88 -2.46
C VAL A 31 -5.13 14.17 -3.24
N ASN A 32 -6.08 14.52 -4.10
CA ASN A 32 -6.09 15.81 -4.80
C ASN A 32 -7.37 16.61 -4.42
N PRO A 33 -7.27 17.53 -3.47
CA PRO A 33 -8.41 18.36 -3.07
C PRO A 33 -8.93 19.28 -4.16
N ASP A 34 -8.04 19.73 -5.07
CA ASP A 34 -8.41 20.70 -6.12
C ASP A 34 -9.25 20.02 -7.20
N GLU A 35 -8.87 18.81 -7.60
CA GLU A 35 -9.60 18.00 -8.58
C GLU A 35 -10.67 17.11 -7.93
N LYS A 36 -10.75 17.09 -6.60
CA LYS A 36 -11.65 16.23 -5.82
C LYS A 36 -11.46 14.75 -6.16
N THR A 37 -10.21 14.32 -6.32
CA THR A 37 -9.88 12.94 -6.66
C THR A 37 -9.11 12.23 -5.56
N LEU A 38 -9.31 10.92 -5.52
CA LEU A 38 -8.52 9.98 -4.74
C LEU A 38 -7.95 8.93 -5.70
N LYS A 39 -6.63 8.84 -5.79
CA LYS A 39 -5.95 7.94 -6.71
C LYS A 39 -5.21 6.85 -5.94
N PHE A 40 -5.36 5.61 -6.39
CA PHE A 40 -4.64 4.44 -5.89
C PHE A 40 -3.75 3.90 -7.00
N ILE A 41 -2.46 3.77 -6.72
CA ILE A 41 -1.46 3.30 -7.68
C ILE A 41 -0.78 2.08 -7.08
N ASP A 42 -0.85 0.94 -7.75
CA ASP A 42 -0.06 -0.24 -7.41
C ASP A 42 0.92 -0.60 -8.54
N ASN A 43 2.03 -1.18 -8.17
CA ASN A 43 3.02 -1.73 -9.09
C ASN A 43 2.93 -3.27 -9.18
N GLY A 44 1.70 -3.78 -9.13
CA GLY A 44 1.40 -5.20 -9.24
C GLY A 44 1.32 -5.70 -10.69
N ILE A 45 0.58 -6.78 -10.87
CA ILE A 45 0.54 -7.56 -12.12
C ILE A 45 -0.03 -6.78 -13.33
N GLY A 46 -0.81 -5.71 -13.10
CA GLY A 46 -1.54 -5.02 -14.14
C GLY A 46 -2.59 -5.88 -14.85
N MET A 47 -3.20 -5.33 -15.88
CA MET A 47 -4.25 -6.01 -16.65
C MET A 47 -4.11 -5.71 -18.16
N THR A 48 -4.44 -6.71 -18.98
CA THR A 48 -4.67 -6.53 -20.43
C THR A 48 -6.10 -6.01 -20.67
N ALA A 49 -6.42 -5.57 -21.89
CA ALA A 49 -7.77 -5.14 -22.26
C ALA A 49 -8.82 -6.22 -22.01
N ASP A 50 -8.54 -7.46 -22.37
CA ASP A 50 -9.45 -8.61 -22.15
C ASP A 50 -9.65 -8.88 -20.65
N GLU A 51 -8.61 -8.67 -19.84
CA GLU A 51 -8.68 -8.82 -18.38
C GLU A 51 -9.47 -7.68 -17.73
N VAL A 52 -9.34 -6.45 -18.22
CA VAL A 52 -10.17 -5.32 -17.76
C VAL A 52 -11.64 -5.59 -18.09
N GLU A 53 -11.95 -6.00 -19.32
CA GLU A 53 -13.31 -6.34 -19.70
C GLU A 53 -13.88 -7.46 -18.83
N LYS A 54 -13.10 -8.49 -18.55
CA LYS A 54 -13.54 -9.65 -17.79
C LYS A 54 -13.68 -9.40 -16.29
N TYR A 55 -12.74 -8.69 -15.67
CA TYR A 55 -12.66 -8.58 -14.19
C TYR A 55 -13.25 -7.28 -13.65
N ILE A 56 -13.36 -6.26 -14.50
CA ILE A 56 -13.86 -4.94 -14.13
C ILE A 56 -15.30 -4.75 -14.59
N THR A 57 -15.64 -5.14 -15.82
CA THR A 57 -16.98 -4.91 -16.37
C THR A 57 -17.98 -6.00 -16.02
N GLN A 58 -17.52 -7.21 -15.70
CA GLN A 58 -18.40 -8.32 -15.31
C GLN A 58 -18.51 -8.44 -13.78
N ILE A 59 -19.72 -8.24 -13.26
CA ILE A 59 -19.98 -8.32 -11.81
C ILE A 59 -19.65 -9.72 -11.26
N ALA A 60 -19.03 -9.75 -10.07
CA ALA A 60 -18.65 -10.96 -9.33
C ALA A 60 -17.65 -11.88 -10.04
N PHE A 61 -16.88 -11.38 -11.00
CA PHE A 61 -15.82 -12.14 -11.62
C PHE A 61 -14.48 -11.86 -10.92
N SER A 62 -13.92 -12.83 -10.20
CA SER A 62 -12.68 -12.65 -9.44
C SER A 62 -11.49 -13.25 -10.19
N GLY A 63 -10.51 -12.40 -10.52
CA GLY A 63 -9.22 -12.85 -11.03
C GLY A 63 -8.39 -13.63 -10.01
N ALA A 64 -8.73 -13.56 -8.71
CA ALA A 64 -8.08 -14.35 -7.66
C ALA A 64 -8.39 -15.85 -7.86
N THR A 65 -9.65 -16.22 -8.09
CA THR A 65 -10.06 -17.61 -8.29
C THR A 65 -9.33 -18.27 -9.45
N GLN A 66 -9.23 -17.60 -10.60
CA GLN A 66 -8.52 -18.15 -11.77
C GLN A 66 -7.00 -18.28 -11.54
N PHE A 67 -6.42 -17.32 -10.81
CA PHE A 67 -5.01 -17.40 -10.45
C PHE A 67 -4.76 -18.58 -9.52
N LEU A 68 -5.59 -18.77 -8.51
CA LEU A 68 -5.51 -19.92 -7.60
C LEU A 68 -5.68 -21.27 -8.33
N GLU A 69 -6.63 -21.35 -9.26
CA GLU A 69 -6.82 -22.58 -10.08
C GLU A 69 -5.60 -22.89 -10.96
N LYS A 70 -5.03 -21.88 -11.62
CA LYS A 70 -3.85 -22.03 -12.49
C LYS A 70 -2.60 -22.47 -11.71
N TYR A 71 -2.46 -21.99 -10.48
CA TYR A 71 -1.26 -22.22 -9.65
C TYR A 71 -1.55 -22.99 -8.36
N LYS A 72 -2.52 -23.91 -8.40
CA LYS A 72 -3.06 -24.65 -7.27
C LYS A 72 -2.02 -25.34 -6.39
N ASP A 73 -0.93 -25.82 -6.98
CA ASP A 73 0.14 -26.52 -6.24
C ASP A 73 1.13 -25.58 -5.55
N LYS A 74 1.08 -24.28 -5.83
CA LYS A 74 2.05 -23.28 -5.36
C LYS A 74 1.42 -22.07 -4.65
N THR A 75 0.09 -22.05 -4.52
CA THR A 75 -0.67 -20.93 -3.97
C THR A 75 -1.76 -21.43 -3.07
N THR A 76 -1.92 -20.84 -1.88
CA THR A 76 -3.04 -21.13 -0.97
C THR A 76 -4.10 -20.04 -1.08
N GLU A 77 -5.36 -20.34 -0.71
CA GLU A 77 -6.45 -19.37 -0.68
C GLU A 77 -6.13 -18.19 0.27
N ASP A 78 -5.42 -18.47 1.37
CA ASP A 78 -5.03 -17.47 2.37
C ASP A 78 -4.06 -16.40 1.83
N ASP A 79 -3.44 -16.63 0.66
CA ASP A 79 -2.51 -15.68 0.05
C ASP A 79 -3.21 -14.51 -0.66
N MET A 80 -4.52 -14.59 -0.88
CA MET A 80 -5.32 -13.58 -1.58
C MET A 80 -6.39 -12.98 -0.66
N ILE A 81 -6.55 -11.65 -0.70
CA ILE A 81 -7.55 -10.92 0.10
C ILE A 81 -8.92 -10.93 -0.61
N GLY A 82 -8.92 -10.75 -1.92
CA GLY A 82 -10.14 -10.63 -2.73
C GLY A 82 -10.69 -11.97 -3.19
N HIS A 83 -11.81 -12.40 -2.61
CA HIS A 83 -12.44 -13.69 -2.94
C HIS A 83 -13.68 -13.57 -3.85
N PHE A 84 -14.41 -12.45 -3.78
CA PHE A 84 -15.75 -12.36 -4.33
C PHE A 84 -15.87 -11.52 -5.62
N GLY A 85 -14.81 -10.83 -6.05
CA GLY A 85 -14.83 -9.98 -7.24
C GLY A 85 -15.77 -8.76 -7.15
N LEU A 86 -16.19 -8.37 -5.94
CA LEU A 86 -17.14 -7.28 -5.72
C LEU A 86 -16.48 -6.00 -5.18
N GLY A 87 -15.26 -6.08 -4.65
CA GLY A 87 -14.60 -4.98 -3.97
C GLY A 87 -14.40 -3.74 -4.83
N PHE A 88 -14.18 -3.91 -6.13
CA PHE A 88 -14.00 -2.79 -7.05
C PHE A 88 -15.27 -1.93 -7.16
N TYR A 89 -16.45 -2.55 -7.16
CA TYR A 89 -17.71 -1.82 -7.31
C TYR A 89 -18.03 -0.89 -6.15
N SER A 90 -17.42 -1.09 -4.99
CA SER A 90 -17.54 -0.15 -3.87
C SER A 90 -16.99 1.25 -4.18
N ALA A 91 -16.14 1.38 -5.20
CA ALA A 91 -15.65 2.67 -5.67
C ALA A 91 -16.78 3.61 -6.10
N PHE A 92 -17.83 3.06 -6.73
CA PHE A 92 -19.00 3.84 -7.16
C PHE A 92 -19.94 4.28 -6.02
N MET A 93 -19.69 3.83 -4.79
CA MET A 93 -20.39 4.39 -3.62
C MET A 93 -19.86 5.76 -3.23
N VAL A 94 -18.62 6.07 -3.60
CA VAL A 94 -17.93 7.32 -3.21
C VAL A 94 -17.52 8.19 -4.40
N ALA A 95 -17.68 7.70 -5.62
CA ALA A 95 -17.25 8.38 -6.83
C ALA A 95 -18.36 8.45 -7.87
N ASP A 96 -18.47 9.60 -8.56
CA ASP A 96 -19.33 9.78 -9.73
C ASP A 96 -18.71 9.20 -10.98
N GLU A 97 -17.38 9.13 -11.04
CA GLU A 97 -16.62 8.53 -12.14
C GLU A 97 -15.40 7.78 -11.57
N VAL A 98 -15.12 6.64 -12.18
CA VAL A 98 -13.92 5.83 -11.89
C VAL A 98 -13.14 5.62 -13.17
N GLN A 99 -11.85 5.93 -13.14
CA GLN A 99 -10.92 5.66 -14.22
C GLN A 99 -9.87 4.64 -13.80
N ILE A 100 -9.46 3.79 -14.74
CA ILE A 100 -8.38 2.80 -14.57
C ILE A 100 -7.38 2.97 -15.70
N ASP A 101 -6.11 3.18 -15.32
CA ASP A 101 -4.97 3.12 -16.23
C ASP A 101 -4.11 1.94 -15.82
N THR A 102 -3.91 0.97 -16.72
CA THR A 102 -3.22 -0.27 -16.36
C THR A 102 -2.32 -0.76 -17.48
N LEU A 103 -1.20 -1.39 -17.11
CA LEU A 103 -0.28 -2.09 -18.00
C LEU A 103 0.05 -3.45 -17.42
N SER A 104 -0.26 -4.51 -18.15
CA SER A 104 0.02 -5.88 -17.74
C SER A 104 1.52 -6.20 -17.80
N TYR A 105 1.96 -7.10 -16.90
CA TYR A 105 3.31 -7.67 -16.89
C TYR A 105 3.64 -8.51 -18.14
N LYS A 106 2.62 -8.92 -18.90
CA LYS A 106 2.77 -9.80 -20.06
C LYS A 106 3.57 -9.09 -21.17
N GLU A 107 4.52 -9.80 -21.73
CA GLU A 107 5.34 -9.27 -22.82
C GLU A 107 4.48 -8.83 -24.01
N GLY A 108 4.74 -7.64 -24.53
CA GLY A 108 3.97 -7.06 -25.65
C GLY A 108 2.57 -6.55 -25.28
N ALA A 109 2.19 -6.57 -24.01
CA ALA A 109 0.93 -5.98 -23.57
C ALA A 109 0.89 -4.48 -23.85
N LYS A 110 -0.27 -3.99 -24.27
CA LYS A 110 -0.53 -2.57 -24.47
C LYS A 110 -1.17 -1.99 -23.23
N PRO A 111 -0.88 -0.71 -22.89
CA PRO A 111 -1.56 -0.02 -21.81
C PRO A 111 -3.04 0.18 -22.14
N VAL A 112 -3.88 0.12 -21.13
CA VAL A 112 -5.33 0.25 -21.23
C VAL A 112 -5.80 1.40 -20.36
N HIS A 113 -6.65 2.25 -20.94
CA HIS A 113 -7.44 3.23 -20.20
C HIS A 113 -8.91 2.80 -20.23
N TRP A 114 -9.54 2.79 -19.07
CA TRP A 114 -10.95 2.46 -18.87
C TRP A 114 -11.60 3.53 -17.98
N ALA A 115 -12.82 3.92 -18.30
CA ALA A 115 -13.59 4.90 -17.52
C ALA A 115 -15.07 4.54 -17.49
N SER A 116 -15.74 4.79 -16.35
CA SER A 116 -17.18 4.61 -16.19
C SER A 116 -17.75 5.52 -15.10
N GLU A 117 -18.98 5.97 -15.30
CA GLU A 117 -19.79 6.72 -14.33
C GLU A 117 -20.70 5.81 -13.47
N GLY A 118 -20.43 4.50 -13.41
CA GLY A 118 -21.16 3.54 -12.57
C GLY A 118 -22.45 2.99 -13.16
N GLY A 119 -22.77 3.34 -14.43
CA GLY A 119 -23.88 2.79 -15.17
C GLY A 119 -23.53 1.48 -15.88
N THR A 120 -24.28 1.15 -16.93
CA THR A 120 -24.03 0.00 -17.80
C THR A 120 -23.01 0.31 -18.91
N GLU A 121 -22.64 1.57 -19.06
CA GLU A 121 -21.74 2.07 -20.10
C GLU A 121 -20.35 2.31 -19.53
N TYR A 122 -19.36 2.03 -20.33
CA TYR A 122 -17.98 2.34 -20.05
C TYR A 122 -17.23 2.68 -21.35
N GLU A 123 -16.15 3.42 -21.21
CA GLU A 123 -15.21 3.67 -22.28
C GLU A 123 -13.94 2.87 -22.05
N MET A 124 -13.38 2.28 -23.11
CA MET A 124 -12.08 1.60 -23.04
C MET A 124 -11.29 1.87 -24.31
N GLN A 125 -10.05 2.27 -24.13
CA GLN A 125 -9.13 2.60 -25.21
C GLN A 125 -7.68 2.26 -24.84
N GLU A 126 -6.76 2.38 -25.81
CA GLU A 126 -5.33 2.28 -25.53
C GLU A 126 -4.92 3.44 -24.60
N GLY A 127 -4.23 3.11 -23.50
CA GLY A 127 -3.77 4.07 -22.49
C GLY A 127 -2.35 4.55 -22.74
N ASN A 128 -1.81 5.29 -21.76
CA ASN A 128 -0.47 5.90 -21.84
C ASN A 128 0.48 5.38 -20.73
N LYS A 129 0.06 4.42 -19.92
CA LYS A 129 0.88 3.90 -18.83
C LYS A 129 2.12 3.18 -19.37
N THR A 130 3.29 3.52 -18.84
CA THR A 130 4.59 3.00 -19.31
C THR A 130 5.21 1.96 -18.37
N THR A 131 4.71 1.86 -17.14
CA THR A 131 5.18 0.93 -16.12
C THR A 131 4.10 -0.09 -15.79
N VAL A 132 4.52 -1.32 -15.51
CA VAL A 132 3.61 -2.40 -15.09
C VAL A 132 2.90 -2.03 -13.80
N GLY A 133 1.61 -2.29 -13.72
CA GLY A 133 0.76 -1.99 -12.56
C GLY A 133 -0.56 -1.34 -12.94
N THR A 134 -1.28 -0.85 -11.93
CA THR A 134 -2.61 -0.26 -12.11
C THR A 134 -2.75 1.03 -11.32
N GLU A 135 -3.35 2.03 -11.95
CA GLU A 135 -3.83 3.27 -11.33
C GLU A 135 -5.34 3.29 -11.37
N ILE A 136 -5.98 3.55 -10.23
CA ILE A 136 -7.42 3.74 -10.12
C ILE A 136 -7.65 5.16 -9.60
N THR A 137 -8.32 5.99 -10.39
CA THR A 137 -8.69 7.35 -10.03
C THR A 137 -10.20 7.42 -9.75
N LEU A 138 -10.54 7.84 -8.54
CA LEU A 138 -11.90 8.08 -8.10
C LEU A 138 -12.18 9.59 -8.15
N TYR A 139 -13.13 10.01 -8.98
CA TYR A 139 -13.69 11.36 -8.96
C TYR A 139 -14.82 11.37 -7.94
N LEU A 140 -14.54 11.94 -6.76
CA LEU A 140 -15.41 11.83 -5.60
C LEU A 140 -16.73 12.57 -5.80
N ASN A 141 -17.83 11.93 -5.44
CA ASN A 141 -19.15 12.55 -5.40
C ASN A 141 -19.26 13.56 -4.24
N GLU A 142 -20.30 14.39 -4.25
CA GLU A 142 -20.48 15.45 -3.25
C GLU A 142 -20.55 14.94 -1.81
N ASP A 143 -21.16 13.78 -1.59
CA ASP A 143 -21.34 13.20 -0.26
C ASP A 143 -20.02 12.60 0.30
N SER A 144 -19.02 12.41 -0.56
CA SER A 144 -17.74 11.77 -0.23
C SER A 144 -16.54 12.72 -0.29
N LEU A 145 -16.76 14.03 -0.42
CA LEU A 145 -15.68 15.03 -0.49
C LEU A 145 -14.81 15.09 0.76
N GLU A 146 -15.27 14.54 1.87
CA GLU A 146 -14.44 14.39 3.08
C GLU A 146 -13.15 13.60 2.80
N PHE A 147 -13.16 12.66 1.84
CA PHE A 147 -12.00 11.87 1.46
C PHE A 147 -11.01 12.60 0.53
N ALA A 148 -11.39 13.76 -0.02
CA ALA A 148 -10.46 14.68 -0.69
C ALA A 148 -9.57 15.45 0.31
N ASN A 149 -9.52 15.01 1.55
CA ASN A 149 -8.71 15.58 2.62
C ASN A 149 -7.68 14.56 3.09
N GLU A 150 -6.39 14.94 3.14
CA GLU A 150 -5.30 14.04 3.51
C GLU A 150 -5.47 13.46 4.93
N TYR A 151 -5.90 14.28 5.90
CA TYR A 151 -6.08 13.81 7.27
C TYR A 151 -7.18 12.75 7.37
N ARG A 152 -8.29 12.96 6.65
CA ARG A 152 -9.39 12.00 6.64
C ARG A 152 -9.01 10.71 5.91
N ALA A 153 -8.34 10.82 4.77
CA ALA A 153 -7.83 9.66 4.03
C ALA A 153 -6.83 8.86 4.89
N ARG A 154 -5.93 9.54 5.62
CA ARG A 154 -4.98 8.92 6.54
C ARG A 154 -5.69 8.17 7.65
N GLU A 155 -6.67 8.78 8.33
CA GLU A 155 -7.44 8.15 9.39
C GLU A 155 -8.08 6.83 8.94
N VAL A 156 -8.70 6.84 7.74
CA VAL A 156 -9.32 5.64 7.17
C VAL A 156 -8.29 4.58 6.82
N LEU A 157 -7.18 4.97 6.18
CA LEU A 157 -6.12 4.03 5.82
C LEU A 157 -5.45 3.43 7.07
N GLU A 158 -5.16 4.24 8.08
CA GLU A 158 -4.61 3.75 9.35
C GLU A 158 -5.57 2.79 10.05
N ARG A 159 -6.86 3.07 10.01
CA ARG A 159 -7.86 2.20 10.65
C ARG A 159 -8.01 0.84 9.98
N TYR A 160 -7.96 0.78 8.64
CA TYR A 160 -8.32 -0.42 7.89
C TYR A 160 -7.14 -1.08 7.18
N CYS A 161 -6.02 -0.38 6.99
CA CYS A 161 -4.90 -0.84 6.19
C CYS A 161 -3.58 -0.92 6.97
N SER A 162 -3.57 -0.67 8.29
CA SER A 162 -2.34 -0.67 9.12
C SER A 162 -1.53 -1.96 9.06
N PHE A 163 -2.14 -3.07 8.71
CA PHE A 163 -1.48 -4.38 8.70
C PHE A 163 -1.59 -5.09 7.35
N MET A 164 -1.74 -4.32 6.28
CA MET A 164 -1.69 -4.87 4.93
C MET A 164 -0.29 -5.38 4.59
N PRO A 165 -0.18 -6.47 3.79
CA PRO A 165 1.09 -7.13 3.49
C PRO A 165 1.97 -6.38 2.48
N VAL A 166 1.59 -5.17 2.10
CA VAL A 166 2.28 -4.28 1.18
C VAL A 166 2.40 -2.89 1.79
N GLU A 167 3.51 -2.22 1.59
CA GLU A 167 3.68 -0.83 2.03
C GLU A 167 2.70 0.10 1.31
N ILE A 168 2.06 0.98 2.08
CA ILE A 168 1.08 1.96 1.58
C ILE A 168 1.56 3.35 1.98
N PHE A 169 1.76 4.20 0.97
CA PHE A 169 2.18 5.58 1.16
C PHE A 169 1.06 6.53 0.77
N LEU A 170 0.79 7.50 1.63
CA LEU A 170 -0.19 8.55 1.38
C LEU A 170 0.52 9.87 1.11
N SER A 171 0.10 10.57 0.06
CA SER A 171 0.56 11.91 -0.26
C SER A 171 -0.58 12.79 -0.76
N LYS A 172 -0.37 14.11 -0.68
CA LYS A 172 -1.24 15.11 -1.29
C LYS A 172 -0.66 15.52 -2.65
N ALA A 173 -1.50 15.59 -3.67
CA ALA A 173 -1.12 16.09 -4.98
C ALA A 173 -0.58 17.52 -4.88
N ASN A 174 0.45 17.85 -5.64
CA ASN A 174 1.07 19.17 -5.68
C ASN A 174 1.58 19.68 -4.31
N ALA A 175 1.79 18.79 -3.33
CA ALA A 175 2.39 19.19 -2.07
C ALA A 175 3.85 19.65 -2.27
N GLU A 176 4.23 20.70 -1.58
CA GLU A 176 5.64 21.09 -1.52
C GLU A 176 6.44 20.03 -0.75
N PRO A 177 7.68 19.74 -1.18
CA PRO A 177 8.51 18.80 -0.46
C PRO A 177 8.75 19.25 0.97
N GLU A 178 8.60 18.35 1.92
CA GLU A 178 9.02 18.56 3.29
C GLU A 178 10.47 18.07 3.48
N TYR A 179 11.20 18.67 4.41
CA TYR A 179 12.60 18.39 4.60
C TYR A 179 12.88 18.01 6.06
N ASP A 180 13.78 17.06 6.25
CA ASP A 180 14.33 16.68 7.54
C ASP A 180 15.83 16.95 7.55
N THR A 181 16.35 17.35 8.72
CA THR A 181 17.80 17.49 8.94
C THR A 181 18.27 16.33 9.80
N ILE A 182 19.14 15.51 9.26
CA ILE A 182 19.68 14.31 9.89
C ILE A 182 21.22 14.41 9.98
N ASP A 183 21.84 13.56 10.79
CA ASP A 183 23.29 13.47 10.79
C ASP A 183 23.78 12.89 9.46
N GLU A 184 24.96 13.33 8.98
CA GLU A 184 25.47 12.94 7.66
C GLU A 184 25.71 11.43 7.56
N ASP A 185 26.04 10.78 8.68
CA ASP A 185 26.22 9.33 8.76
C ASP A 185 24.91 8.53 8.62
N ASP A 186 23.76 9.17 8.81
CA ASP A 186 22.42 8.57 8.69
C ASP A 186 21.82 8.70 7.28
N VAL A 187 22.55 9.35 6.36
CA VAL A 187 22.10 9.51 4.97
C VAL A 187 22.19 8.18 4.23
N LEU A 188 21.09 7.80 3.60
CA LEU A 188 21.01 6.59 2.77
C LEU A 188 21.26 6.92 1.29
N ASP A 189 21.72 5.95 0.52
CA ASP A 189 21.92 6.09 -0.94
C ASP A 189 20.62 6.45 -1.69
N THR A 190 19.48 6.17 -1.07
CA THR A 190 18.15 6.47 -1.62
C THR A 190 17.64 7.87 -1.28
N ASP A 191 18.32 8.60 -0.38
CA ASP A 191 17.91 9.93 0.03
C ASP A 191 18.24 10.99 -1.02
N THR A 192 17.33 11.95 -1.15
CA THR A 192 17.60 13.15 -1.94
C THR A 192 18.15 14.23 -1.01
N VAL A 193 19.46 14.38 -1.02
CA VAL A 193 20.15 15.42 -0.24
C VAL A 193 20.00 16.77 -0.95
N VAL A 194 19.48 17.75 -0.21
CA VAL A 194 19.26 19.12 -0.71
C VAL A 194 20.42 20.02 -0.32
N GLU A 195 20.94 19.85 0.89
CA GLU A 195 22.00 20.71 1.45
C GLU A 195 22.82 19.93 2.49
N HIS A 196 24.14 20.17 2.51
CA HIS A 196 25.03 19.73 3.58
C HIS A 196 25.27 20.89 4.55
N ILE A 197 25.03 20.66 5.85
CA ILE A 197 25.09 21.65 6.91
C ILE A 197 26.21 21.27 7.85
N THR A 198 27.12 22.22 8.15
CA THR A 198 28.13 22.06 9.19
C THR A 198 27.75 22.96 10.37
N GLU A 199 27.38 22.35 11.50
CA GLU A 199 27.10 23.06 12.74
C GLU A 199 28.42 23.20 13.55
N GLU A 200 28.90 24.42 13.70
CA GLU A 200 30.01 24.71 14.58
C GLU A 200 29.56 24.57 16.05
N PRO A 201 30.48 24.08 16.94
CA PRO A 201 30.20 24.01 18.38
C PRO A 201 29.85 25.39 18.93
N LYS A 202 28.88 25.44 19.84
CA LYS A 202 28.53 26.71 20.51
C LYS A 202 29.68 27.23 21.33
N GLU A 203 29.82 28.58 21.46
CA GLU A 203 30.87 29.22 22.27
C GLU A 203 30.91 28.62 23.68
N GLY A 204 32.03 27.89 23.98
CA GLY A 204 32.26 27.25 25.27
C GLY A 204 32.09 25.71 25.27
N GLU A 205 31.68 25.08 24.17
CA GLU A 205 31.69 23.63 24.01
C GLU A 205 32.94 23.18 23.24
N GLU A 206 33.77 22.32 23.84
CA GLU A 206 34.85 21.62 23.14
C GLU A 206 34.27 20.43 22.39
N GLY A 207 34.21 20.49 21.04
CA GLY A 207 33.74 19.42 20.19
C GLY A 207 34.10 19.64 18.71
N GLU A 208 34.14 18.57 17.94
CA GLU A 208 34.27 18.65 16.48
C GLU A 208 32.96 19.16 15.85
N PRO A 209 33.05 19.91 14.73
CA PRO A 209 31.86 20.35 13.99
C PRO A 209 30.98 19.16 13.61
N LYS A 210 29.69 19.24 13.92
CA LYS A 210 28.71 18.19 13.52
C LYS A 210 28.30 18.42 12.08
N LYS A 211 28.45 17.37 11.28
CA LYS A 211 28.01 17.37 9.90
C LYS A 211 26.58 16.82 9.81
N LYS A 212 25.71 17.57 9.21
CA LYS A 212 24.31 17.23 8.98
C LYS A 212 23.96 17.37 7.50
N ALA A 213 22.96 16.65 7.09
CA ALA A 213 22.38 16.75 5.75
C ALA A 213 20.89 17.11 5.85
N LYS A 214 20.46 18.06 5.04
CA LYS A 214 19.05 18.34 4.81
C LYS A 214 18.60 17.46 3.65
N ILE A 215 17.68 16.56 3.93
CA ILE A 215 17.13 15.62 2.94
C ILE A 215 15.66 15.90 2.70
N VAL A 216 15.14 15.50 1.53
CA VAL A 216 13.71 15.40 1.35
C VAL A 216 13.19 14.37 2.34
N ARG A 217 12.11 14.70 3.08
CA ARG A 217 11.54 13.80 4.09
C ARG A 217 11.21 12.46 3.47
N ARG A 218 11.68 11.39 4.10
CA ARG A 218 11.40 10.02 3.68
C ARG A 218 9.92 9.72 3.82
N PRO A 219 9.27 9.12 2.81
CA PRO A 219 7.89 8.68 2.94
C PRO A 219 7.80 7.61 4.03
N VAL A 220 6.74 7.68 4.84
CA VAL A 220 6.45 6.72 5.90
C VAL A 220 5.27 5.86 5.49
N SER A 221 5.47 4.54 5.49
CA SER A 221 4.37 3.61 5.21
C SER A 221 3.32 3.65 6.31
N ILE A 222 2.04 3.69 5.90
CA ILE A 222 0.89 3.54 6.80
C ILE A 222 0.80 2.11 7.30
N SER A 223 1.10 1.13 6.44
CA SER A 223 1.01 -0.29 6.77
C SER A 223 2.30 -0.81 7.41
N ASP A 224 2.14 -1.61 8.44
CA ASP A 224 3.19 -2.45 9.02
C ASP A 224 3.08 -3.84 8.39
N THR A 225 4.01 -4.15 7.49
CA THR A 225 4.03 -5.43 6.75
C THR A 225 4.52 -6.61 7.57
N HIS A 226 5.08 -6.35 8.76
CA HIS A 226 5.61 -7.36 9.68
C HIS A 226 5.08 -7.11 11.11
N PRO A 227 3.76 -7.13 11.31
CA PRO A 227 3.18 -6.87 12.61
C PRO A 227 3.62 -7.91 13.65
N LEU A 228 3.56 -7.52 14.93
CA LEU A 228 4.08 -8.33 16.04
C LEU A 228 3.56 -9.78 16.04
N TRP A 229 2.30 -10.00 15.65
CA TRP A 229 1.72 -11.35 15.60
C TRP A 229 2.30 -12.27 14.55
N THR A 230 3.09 -11.76 13.60
CA THR A 230 3.79 -12.59 12.61
C THR A 230 5.09 -13.18 13.15
N LYS A 231 5.61 -12.63 14.25
CA LYS A 231 6.81 -13.13 14.92
C LYS A 231 6.52 -14.38 15.72
N ASN A 232 7.55 -15.18 15.98
CA ASN A 232 7.42 -16.29 16.89
C ASN A 232 7.20 -15.73 18.33
N PRO A 233 6.20 -16.23 19.08
CA PRO A 233 5.97 -15.79 20.46
C PRO A 233 7.20 -15.86 21.37
N SER A 234 8.10 -16.82 21.13
CA SER A 234 9.35 -16.97 21.90
C SER A 234 10.38 -15.86 21.67
N GLU A 235 10.22 -15.09 20.59
CA GLU A 235 11.10 -13.98 20.22
C GLU A 235 10.54 -12.63 20.68
N CYS A 236 9.33 -12.61 21.23
CA CYS A 236 8.65 -11.40 21.68
C CYS A 236 8.82 -11.19 23.20
N THR A 237 9.17 -9.99 23.59
CA THR A 237 9.28 -9.58 24.99
C THR A 237 7.96 -9.03 25.52
N LYS A 238 7.83 -8.88 26.84
CA LYS A 238 6.67 -8.23 27.46
C LYS A 238 6.49 -6.80 26.94
N ASP A 239 7.57 -6.08 26.78
CA ASP A 239 7.56 -4.69 26.32
C ASP A 239 7.06 -4.59 24.88
N ASP A 240 7.46 -5.52 23.99
CA ASP A 240 6.94 -5.58 22.61
C ASP A 240 5.40 -5.68 22.58
N TYR A 241 4.82 -6.52 23.45
CA TYR A 241 3.35 -6.68 23.52
C TYR A 241 2.66 -5.43 24.05
N ILE A 242 3.22 -4.79 25.07
CA ILE A 242 2.66 -3.57 25.67
C ILE A 242 2.72 -2.41 24.68
N ASP A 243 3.87 -2.23 23.99
CA ASP A 243 4.05 -1.15 23.02
C ASP A 243 3.14 -1.36 21.80
N PHE A 244 3.00 -2.62 21.35
CA PHE A 244 2.07 -2.96 20.28
C PHE A 244 0.61 -2.68 20.69
N TYR A 245 0.21 -3.04 21.90
CA TYR A 245 -1.12 -2.74 22.45
C TYR A 245 -1.40 -1.24 22.45
N ARG A 246 -0.48 -0.45 23.02
CA ARG A 246 -0.60 1.01 23.07
C ARG A 246 -0.70 1.63 21.70
N LYS A 247 0.10 1.16 20.75
CA LYS A 247 0.10 1.64 19.37
C LYS A 247 -1.23 1.37 18.66
N VAL A 248 -1.78 0.16 18.84
CA VAL A 248 -2.98 -0.29 18.09
C VAL A 248 -4.27 0.25 18.70
N PHE A 249 -4.37 0.19 20.02
CA PHE A 249 -5.61 0.55 20.72
C PHE A 249 -5.61 1.98 21.28
N MET A 250 -4.48 2.69 21.17
CA MET A 250 -4.29 4.03 21.75
C MET A 250 -4.64 4.09 23.24
N ASP A 251 -4.49 2.97 23.95
CA ASP A 251 -4.72 2.83 25.39
C ASP A 251 -3.40 2.75 26.12
N TYR A 252 -3.16 3.69 27.02
CA TYR A 252 -1.93 3.76 27.82
C TYR A 252 -1.94 2.86 29.06
N LYS A 253 -3.10 2.29 29.40
CA LYS A 253 -3.17 1.29 30.46
C LYS A 253 -2.54 -0.02 29.98
N GLU A 254 -1.89 -0.73 30.90
CA GLU A 254 -1.39 -2.07 30.58
C GLU A 254 -2.57 -3.04 30.52
N PRO A 255 -2.63 -3.94 29.51
CA PRO A 255 -3.61 -5.00 29.47
C PRO A 255 -3.35 -5.98 30.64
N LEU A 256 -4.40 -6.60 31.15
CA LEU A 256 -4.30 -7.61 32.23
C LEU A 256 -3.45 -8.81 31.78
N PHE A 257 -3.65 -9.26 30.55
CA PHE A 257 -2.85 -10.28 29.88
C PHE A 257 -3.15 -10.30 28.38
N TRP A 258 -2.39 -11.10 27.64
CA TRP A 258 -2.59 -11.33 26.20
C TRP A 258 -2.35 -12.79 25.85
N ILE A 259 -2.89 -13.20 24.72
CA ILE A 259 -2.67 -14.53 24.14
C ILE A 259 -2.15 -14.31 22.70
N HIS A 260 -0.93 -14.72 22.42
CA HIS A 260 -0.37 -14.72 21.08
C HIS A 260 -0.75 -16.03 20.39
N LEU A 261 -1.60 -15.93 19.37
CA LEU A 261 -2.09 -17.06 18.61
C LEU A 261 -1.20 -17.25 17.37
N ASN A 262 -0.66 -18.44 17.22
CA ASN A 262 0.06 -18.88 16.03
C ASN A 262 -0.27 -20.37 15.83
N MET A 263 -1.45 -20.61 15.26
CA MET A 263 -2.01 -21.94 15.08
C MET A 263 -2.17 -22.23 13.59
N ASP A 264 -1.65 -23.35 13.14
CA ASP A 264 -1.79 -23.81 11.76
C ASP A 264 -2.91 -24.87 11.58
N TYR A 265 -3.42 -25.44 12.69
CA TYR A 265 -4.47 -26.45 12.70
C TYR A 265 -5.37 -26.32 13.93
N PRO A 266 -6.70 -26.49 13.83
CA PRO A 266 -7.50 -26.82 12.63
C PRO A 266 -7.77 -25.63 11.72
N PHE A 267 -7.42 -24.42 12.15
CA PHE A 267 -7.58 -23.18 11.39
C PHE A 267 -6.25 -22.44 11.40
N ASN A 268 -5.86 -21.90 10.26
CA ASN A 268 -4.73 -20.98 10.19
C ASN A 268 -5.13 -19.67 10.88
N LEU A 269 -4.71 -19.50 12.14
CA LEU A 269 -5.07 -18.36 12.96
C LEU A 269 -3.82 -17.75 13.57
N LYS A 270 -3.52 -16.51 13.16
CA LYS A 270 -2.42 -15.70 13.67
C LYS A 270 -2.95 -14.39 14.19
N GLY A 271 -2.52 -14.01 15.38
CA GLY A 271 -2.97 -12.76 16.01
C GLY A 271 -2.62 -12.68 17.48
N ILE A 272 -2.94 -11.54 18.09
CA ILE A 272 -2.80 -11.34 19.52
C ILE A 272 -4.14 -10.90 20.08
N LEU A 273 -4.65 -11.65 21.04
CA LEU A 273 -5.83 -11.26 21.83
C LEU A 273 -5.36 -10.53 23.07
N TYR A 274 -5.84 -9.30 23.25
CA TYR A 274 -5.59 -8.53 24.45
C TYR A 274 -6.83 -8.47 25.34
N PHE A 275 -6.60 -8.49 26.65
CA PHE A 275 -7.64 -8.35 27.68
C PHE A 275 -7.31 -7.08 28.47
N PRO A 276 -8.02 -5.97 28.22
CA PRO A 276 -7.79 -4.67 28.87
C PRO A 276 -8.15 -4.67 30.34
#